data_3e8d1a09a07f299ecc8358da1879baf6
#
_entry.id   3e8d1a09a07f299ecc8358da1879baf6
#
_cell.length_a   1.000
_cell.length_b   1.000
_cell.length_c   1.000
_cell.angle_alpha   90.00
_cell.angle_beta   90.00
_cell.angle_gamma   90.00
#
_symmetry.space_group_name_H-M   'P 1'
#
loop_
_entity.id
_entity.type
_entity.pdbx_description
1 polymer ?
#
loop_
_entity_poly.entity_id
_entity_poly.type
_entity_poly.pdbx_seq_one_letter_code
_entity_poly.pdbx_strand_id
1 'polypeptide(L)' 'MGKHFFDYENGDFAYVISDNMAIDSDGDMLMRMGDNMAMDMEAGDLHFISDWPNDD' A
#
# COMPACT_ATOMS: atom_id res chain seq x y z
N MET A 1 0.46 -3.78 -16.04
CA MET A 1 -0.79 -3.19 -15.68
C MET A 1 -0.75 -2.76 -14.26
N GLY A 2 -1.39 -1.70 -13.94
CA GLY A 2 -1.36 -1.14 -12.62
C GLY A 2 -2.07 -2.04 -11.62
N LYS A 3 -1.39 -2.32 -10.52
CA LYS A 3 -1.98 -3.06 -9.41
C LYS A 3 -2.25 -2.09 -8.29
N HIS A 4 -3.36 -2.27 -7.63
CA HIS A 4 -3.74 -1.36 -6.57
C HIS A 4 -4.44 -2.13 -5.45
N PHE A 5 -4.51 -1.49 -4.29
CA PHE A 5 -5.25 -2.02 -3.15
C PHE A 5 -5.91 -0.86 -2.42
N PHE A 6 -6.82 -1.19 -1.53
CA PHE A 6 -7.51 -0.18 -0.75
C PHE A 6 -6.86 -0.06 0.62
N ASP A 7 -6.56 1.16 1.01
CA ASP A 7 -5.95 1.47 2.30
C ASP A 7 -7.08 1.89 3.25
N TYR A 8 -7.38 1.05 4.23
CA TYR A 8 -8.47 1.30 5.15
C TYR A 8 -8.17 2.46 6.10
N GLU A 9 -6.90 2.73 6.37
CA GLU A 9 -6.55 3.83 7.26
C GLU A 9 -6.85 5.18 6.64
N ASN A 10 -6.50 5.32 5.38
CA ASN A 10 -6.72 6.58 4.67
C ASN A 10 -8.06 6.63 3.95
N GLY A 11 -8.64 5.48 3.69
CA GLY A 11 -9.83 5.41 2.88
C GLY A 11 -9.56 5.68 1.42
N ASP A 12 -8.37 5.42 0.95
CA ASP A 12 -7.93 5.69 -0.40
C ASP A 12 -7.33 4.45 -1.02
N PHE A 13 -7.24 4.48 -2.35
CA PHE A 13 -6.53 3.44 -3.07
C PHE A 13 -5.05 3.78 -3.15
N ALA A 14 -4.23 2.76 -3.15
CA ALA A 14 -2.80 2.90 -3.37
C ALA A 14 -2.40 2.04 -4.56
N TYR A 15 -1.33 2.45 -5.23
CA TYR A 15 -0.85 1.76 -6.42
C TYR A 15 0.51 1.13 -6.15
N VAL A 16 0.65 -0.12 -6.52
CA VAL A 16 1.90 -0.86 -6.34
C VAL A 16 2.90 -0.40 -7.41
N ILE A 17 4.08 0.00 -6.96
CA ILE A 17 5.13 0.45 -7.87
C ILE A 17 6.29 -0.53 -7.92
N SER A 18 6.38 -1.46 -6.96
CA SER A 18 7.36 -2.52 -7.00
C SER A 18 6.86 -3.65 -6.11
N ASP A 19 7.68 -4.69 -5.95
CA ASP A 19 7.26 -5.89 -5.22
C ASP A 19 6.84 -5.60 -3.79
N ASN A 20 7.43 -4.58 -3.18
CA ASN A 20 7.13 -4.28 -1.78
C ASN A 20 6.93 -2.80 -1.52
N MET A 21 6.62 -2.03 -2.57
CA MET A 21 6.42 -0.60 -2.43
C MET A 21 5.16 -0.18 -3.17
N ALA A 22 4.47 0.78 -2.61
CA ALA A 22 3.28 1.34 -3.22
C ALA A 22 3.22 2.83 -2.92
N ILE A 23 2.40 3.54 -3.66
CA ILE A 23 2.18 4.96 -3.42
C ILE A 23 0.67 5.18 -3.34
N ASP A 24 0.22 5.91 -2.33
CA ASP A 24 -1.20 6.15 -2.20
C ASP A 24 -1.61 7.38 -2.99
N SER A 25 -2.91 7.69 -2.98
CA SER A 25 -3.42 8.77 -3.80
C SER A 25 -2.96 10.14 -3.31
N ASP A 26 -2.50 10.23 -2.08
CA ASP A 26 -1.94 11.47 -1.55
C ASP A 26 -0.47 11.64 -1.91
N GLY A 27 0.14 10.63 -2.48
CA GLY A 27 1.53 10.68 -2.84
C GLY A 27 2.47 10.13 -1.79
N ASP A 28 1.94 9.50 -0.74
CA ASP A 28 2.77 8.92 0.30
C ASP A 28 3.22 7.52 -0.10
N MET A 29 4.47 7.22 0.25
CA MET A 29 5.03 5.91 -0.03
C MET A 29 4.65 4.94 1.06
N LEU A 30 4.27 3.74 0.64
CA LEU A 30 3.93 2.66 1.55
C LEU A 30 4.84 1.48 1.31
N MET A 31 5.28 0.85 2.38
CA MET A 31 6.12 -0.34 2.30
C MET A 31 5.29 -1.55 2.71
N ARG A 32 5.40 -2.61 1.93
CA ARG A 32 4.70 -3.85 2.24
C ARG A 32 5.25 -4.45 3.54
N MET A 33 4.34 -4.72 4.46
CA MET A 33 4.69 -5.38 5.71
C MET A 33 4.10 -6.77 5.80
N GLY A 34 3.14 -7.08 4.95
CA GLY A 34 2.49 -8.36 4.93
C GLY A 34 1.48 -8.37 3.79
N ASP A 35 0.64 -9.39 3.77
CA ASP A 35 -0.34 -9.49 2.69
C ASP A 35 -1.44 -8.46 2.81
N ASN A 36 -1.73 -8.03 4.03
CA ASN A 36 -2.81 -7.07 4.25
C ASN A 36 -2.36 -5.92 5.16
N MET A 37 -1.07 -5.65 5.19
CA MET A 37 -0.53 -4.55 5.98
C MET A 37 0.55 -3.82 5.20
N ALA A 38 0.55 -2.52 5.33
CA ALA A 38 1.59 -1.67 4.76
C ALA A 38 1.96 -0.61 5.77
N MET A 39 3.18 -0.12 5.68
CA MET A 39 3.66 0.92 6.58
C MET A 39 3.87 2.20 5.81
N ASP A 40 3.35 3.29 6.36
CA ASP A 40 3.58 4.62 5.82
C ASP A 40 5.03 4.99 6.17
N MET A 41 5.85 5.12 5.14
CA MET A 41 7.28 5.36 5.35
C MET A 41 7.57 6.74 5.91
N GLU A 42 6.67 7.69 5.71
CA GLU A 42 6.87 9.03 6.21
C GLU A 42 6.55 9.14 7.69
N ALA A 43 5.41 8.59 8.09
CA ALA A 43 4.96 8.67 9.47
C ALA A 43 5.37 7.46 10.30
N GLY A 44 5.67 6.35 9.65
CA GLY A 44 6.01 5.12 10.34
C GLY A 44 4.81 4.38 10.89
N ASP A 45 3.62 4.71 10.40
CA ASP A 45 2.38 4.08 10.87
C ASP A 45 2.06 2.85 10.05
N LEU A 46 1.48 1.86 10.73
CA LEU A 46 0.98 0.67 10.05
C LEU A 46 -0.44 0.91 9.59
N HIS A 47 -0.70 0.52 8.35
CA HIS A 47 -2.03 0.64 7.75
C HIS A 47 -2.53 -0.73 7.39
N PHE A 48 -3.80 -1.00 7.71
CA PHE A 48 -4.45 -2.19 7.20
C PHE A 48 -4.95 -1.92 5.81
N ILE A 49 -4.71 -2.86 4.92
CA ILE A 49 -5.09 -2.74 3.52
C ILE A 49 -5.91 -3.96 3.12
N SER A 50 -6.60 -3.85 2.00
CA SER A 50 -7.45 -4.93 1.55
C SER A 50 -6.67 -6.18 1.25
N ASP A 51 -5.57 -6.02 0.50
CA ASP A 51 -4.73 -7.15 0.11
C ASP A 51 -3.60 -6.61 -0.73
N TRP A 52 -2.39 -7.10 -0.49
CA TRP A 52 -1.29 -6.71 -1.37
C TRP A 52 -1.38 -7.56 -2.63
N PRO A 53 -1.60 -6.96 -3.78
CA PRO A 53 -1.76 -7.73 -5.00
C PRO A 53 -0.46 -8.41 -5.38
N ASN A 54 -0.54 -9.72 -5.52
CA ASN A 54 0.61 -10.50 -5.95
C ASN A 54 0.55 -10.67 -7.45
N ASP A 55 1.72 -10.62 -8.04
CA ASP A 55 1.84 -10.79 -9.46
C ASP A 55 2.17 -12.23 -9.76
N ASP A 56 1.35 -12.87 -10.53
CA ASP A 56 1.60 -14.25 -10.91
C ASP A 56 2.20 -14.33 -12.29
#